data_ddee8be2f3b4cb2c4dbc42cd38163a9d
#
_entry.id   ddee8be2f3b4cb2c4dbc42cd38163a9d
#
_cell.length_a   1.000
_cell.length_b   1.000
_cell.length_c   1.000
_cell.angle_alpha   90.00
_cell.angle_beta   90.00
_cell.angle_gamma   90.00
#
_symmetry.space_group_name_H-M   'P 1'
#
loop_
_entity.id
_entity.type
_entity.pdbx_description
1 polymer ?
#
loop_
_entity_poly.entity_id
_entity_poly.type
_entity_poly.pdbx_seq_one_letter_code
_entity_poly.pdbx_strand_id
1 'polypeptide(L)'
;MALNTKHCSLTSLLSTRERGRCTSRFFERYLYKALEQKQLLADPEIVSPHQAGISSLSLDSNDGRFLLAGAADATISIFDLSKWGSEKYVRKDSNGKDFVYSPIARSLKVPAVDQDSVQIPAGHSSSLTHVQWYPVDSGAFLSATMDDTILFWDPIG
;
A
#
# COMPACT_ATOMS: atom_id res chain seq x y z
N MET A 1 -38.44 10.55 -10.86
CA MET A 1 -38.22 10.02 -9.50
C MET A 1 -36.77 10.32 -9.10
N ALA A 2 -36.56 11.28 -8.24
CA ALA A 2 -35.23 11.67 -7.77
C ALA A 2 -34.80 10.64 -6.71
N LEU A 3 -33.75 9.87 -7.00
CA LEU A 3 -33.13 8.96 -6.04
C LEU A 3 -32.48 9.79 -4.94
N ASN A 4 -33.00 9.61 -3.73
CA ASN A 4 -32.51 10.25 -2.52
C ASN A 4 -31.09 9.75 -2.21
N THR A 5 -30.07 10.61 -2.43
CA THR A 5 -28.65 10.26 -2.43
C THR A 5 -28.04 10.10 -1.02
N LYS A 6 -28.86 10.03 0.01
CA LYS A 6 -28.41 10.14 1.41
C LYS A 6 -27.90 8.86 2.05
N HIS A 7 -27.48 7.87 1.47
CA HIS A 7 -26.76 6.68 2.00
C HIS A 7 -26.78 5.51 1.01
N CYS A 8 -26.25 5.73 -0.18
CA CYS A 8 -26.05 4.60 -1.09
C CYS A 8 -24.68 3.97 -0.80
N SER A 9 -24.67 2.79 -0.18
CA SER A 9 -23.47 1.99 0.00
C SER A 9 -22.88 1.59 -1.36
N LEU A 10 -21.57 1.47 -1.46
CA LEU A 10 -20.88 1.01 -2.67
C LEU A 10 -21.39 -0.37 -3.14
N THR A 11 -21.70 -1.26 -2.20
CA THR A 11 -22.30 -2.57 -2.45
C THR A 11 -23.68 -2.48 -3.07
N SER A 12 -24.51 -1.54 -2.62
CA SER A 12 -25.84 -1.27 -3.17
C SER A 12 -25.75 -0.76 -4.61
N LEU A 13 -24.75 0.06 -4.93
CA LEU A 13 -24.51 0.56 -6.29
C LEU A 13 -24.01 -0.53 -7.23
N LEU A 14 -23.11 -1.39 -6.78
CA LEU A 14 -22.65 -2.54 -7.55
C LEU A 14 -23.81 -3.49 -7.88
N SER A 15 -24.65 -3.83 -6.91
CA SER A 15 -25.85 -4.65 -7.10
C SER A 15 -26.84 -4.01 -8.08
N THR A 16 -26.97 -2.67 -8.08
CA THR A 16 -27.84 -1.94 -9.00
C THR A 16 -27.29 -1.97 -10.44
N ARG A 17 -25.96 -1.93 -10.58
CA ARG A 17 -25.27 -2.07 -11.87
C ARG A 17 -25.42 -3.47 -12.44
N GLU A 18 -25.23 -4.51 -11.64
CA GLU A 18 -25.40 -5.92 -12.03
C GLU A 18 -26.81 -6.21 -12.52
N ARG A 19 -27.82 -5.54 -11.95
CA ARG A 19 -29.24 -5.64 -12.38
C ARG A 19 -29.57 -4.78 -13.60
N GLY A 20 -28.57 -4.14 -14.25
CA GLY A 20 -28.77 -3.29 -15.42
C GLY A 20 -29.55 -1.99 -15.16
N ARG A 21 -29.75 -1.62 -13.90
CA ARG A 21 -30.49 -0.41 -13.49
C ARG A 21 -29.63 0.85 -13.37
N CYS A 22 -28.33 0.72 -13.59
CA CYS A 22 -27.39 1.83 -13.49
C CYS A 22 -26.48 1.87 -14.73
N THR A 23 -26.42 3.01 -15.40
CA THR A 23 -25.51 3.20 -16.53
C THR A 23 -24.08 3.46 -16.04
N SER A 24 -23.07 3.12 -16.85
CA SER A 24 -21.65 3.37 -16.56
C SER A 24 -21.38 4.83 -16.17
N ARG A 25 -21.97 5.77 -16.92
CA ARG A 25 -21.83 7.22 -16.64
C ARG A 25 -22.39 7.65 -15.29
N PHE A 26 -23.47 7.02 -14.82
CA PHE A 26 -24.01 7.31 -13.49
C PHE A 26 -23.06 6.85 -12.38
N PHE A 27 -22.47 5.66 -12.57
CA PHE A 27 -21.50 5.09 -11.63
C PHE A 27 -20.21 5.94 -11.56
N GLU A 28 -19.68 6.35 -12.71
CA GLU A 28 -18.53 7.26 -12.79
C GLU A 28 -18.81 8.58 -12.07
N ARG A 29 -19.94 9.22 -12.38
CA ARG A 29 -20.33 10.47 -11.74
C ARG A 29 -20.51 10.33 -10.22
N TYR A 30 -21.00 9.20 -9.75
CA TYR A 30 -21.11 8.92 -8.32
C TYR A 30 -19.73 8.78 -7.67
N LEU A 31 -18.81 8.03 -8.31
CA LEU A 31 -17.44 7.89 -7.83
C LEU A 31 -16.71 9.24 -7.77
N TYR A 32 -16.81 10.06 -8.81
CA TYR A 32 -16.23 11.40 -8.81
C TYR A 32 -16.78 12.24 -7.65
N LYS A 33 -18.07 12.25 -7.46
CA LYS A 33 -18.70 13.01 -6.37
C LYS A 33 -18.32 12.46 -4.98
N ALA A 34 -18.16 11.15 -4.84
CA ALA A 34 -17.71 10.52 -3.61
C ALA A 34 -16.24 10.86 -3.31
N LEU A 35 -15.39 10.96 -4.35
CA LEU A 35 -13.99 11.39 -4.22
C LEU A 35 -13.86 12.86 -3.87
N GLU A 36 -14.67 13.75 -4.50
CA GLU A 36 -14.71 15.17 -4.18
C GLU A 36 -15.11 15.46 -2.72
N GLN A 37 -15.91 14.57 -2.12
CA GLN A 37 -16.34 14.69 -0.72
C GLN A 37 -15.33 14.12 0.28
N LYS A 38 -14.31 13.38 -0.19
CA LYS A 38 -13.26 12.85 0.66
C LYS A 38 -12.21 13.92 0.91
N GLN A 39 -12.13 14.36 2.15
CA GLN A 39 -11.02 15.19 2.60
C GLN A 39 -9.81 14.28 2.87
N LEU A 40 -8.61 14.78 2.53
CA LEU A 40 -7.39 14.16 3.00
C LEU A 40 -7.40 14.18 4.53
N LEU A 41 -7.29 13.01 5.16
CA LEU A 41 -7.07 12.93 6.59
C LEU A 41 -5.67 13.49 6.87
N ALA A 42 -5.60 14.55 7.65
CA ALA A 42 -4.33 15.12 8.08
C ALA A 42 -3.67 14.25 9.18
N ASP A 43 -4.45 13.44 9.85
CA ASP A 43 -4.02 12.57 10.94
C ASP A 43 -4.68 11.18 10.81
N PRO A 44 -3.96 10.07 11.10
CA PRO A 44 -2.55 10.01 11.42
C PRO A 44 -1.64 10.10 10.18
N GLU A 45 -0.49 10.71 10.35
CA GLU A 45 0.56 10.76 9.34
C GLU A 45 1.38 9.45 9.37
N ILE A 46 1.49 8.76 8.23
CA ILE A 46 2.44 7.67 8.08
C ILE A 46 3.81 8.30 7.86
N VAL A 47 4.65 8.25 8.87
CA VAL A 47 6.05 8.65 8.70
C VAL A 47 6.79 7.51 8.04
N SER A 48 7.30 7.78 6.86
CA SER A 48 8.12 6.83 6.13
C SER A 48 9.40 6.50 6.91
N PRO A 49 9.69 5.23 7.20
CA PRO A 49 10.95 4.82 7.82
C PRO A 49 12.11 4.84 6.81
N HIS A 50 11.83 5.14 5.57
CA HIS A 50 12.81 5.17 4.48
C HIS A 50 13.67 6.44 4.54
N GLN A 51 14.93 6.29 4.16
CA GLN A 51 15.90 7.40 4.11
C GLN A 51 15.87 8.15 2.77
N ALA A 52 15.14 7.62 1.78
CA ALA A 52 14.98 8.19 0.45
C ALA A 52 13.49 8.25 0.06
N GLY A 53 13.21 8.84 -1.09
CA GLY A 53 11.85 8.95 -1.60
C GLY A 53 11.20 7.60 -1.86
N ILE A 54 9.90 7.49 -1.58
CA ILE A 54 9.09 6.32 -1.93
C ILE A 54 8.91 6.33 -3.45
N SER A 55 9.29 5.24 -4.09
CA SER A 55 9.19 5.05 -5.55
C SER A 55 7.90 4.34 -5.96
N SER A 56 7.40 3.44 -5.13
CA SER A 56 6.21 2.66 -5.45
C SER A 56 5.42 2.28 -4.20
N LEU A 57 4.10 2.26 -4.35
CA LEU A 57 3.15 1.80 -3.34
C LEU A 57 2.24 0.74 -3.94
N SER A 58 1.93 -0.29 -3.19
CA SER A 58 0.96 -1.32 -3.57
C SER A 58 0.07 -1.68 -2.39
N LEU A 59 -1.23 -1.61 -2.61
CA LEU A 59 -2.22 -2.06 -1.64
C LEU A 59 -2.60 -3.51 -1.95
N ASP A 60 -2.71 -4.34 -0.92
CA ASP A 60 -3.23 -5.70 -1.05
C ASP A 60 -4.62 -5.68 -1.69
N SER A 61 -4.77 -6.43 -2.79
CA SER A 61 -6.01 -6.45 -3.59
C SER A 61 -7.12 -7.32 -2.99
N ASN A 62 -6.78 -8.25 -2.08
CA ASN A 62 -7.75 -9.15 -1.50
C ASN A 62 -8.53 -8.48 -0.37
N ASP A 63 -7.83 -8.04 0.67
CA ASP A 63 -8.47 -7.49 1.87
C ASP A 63 -8.30 -5.97 1.99
N GLY A 64 -7.41 -5.37 1.18
CA GLY A 64 -7.05 -3.95 1.29
C GLY A 64 -6.40 -3.61 2.64
N ARG A 65 -5.82 -4.62 3.30
CA ARG A 65 -5.31 -4.51 4.66
C ARG A 65 -3.85 -4.09 4.71
N PHE A 66 -3.03 -4.63 3.81
CA PHE A 66 -1.60 -4.41 3.83
C PHE A 66 -1.16 -3.41 2.76
N LEU A 67 -0.43 -2.38 3.17
CA LEU A 67 0.21 -1.42 2.29
C LEU A 67 1.70 -1.73 2.20
N LEU A 68 2.18 -1.93 0.98
CA LEU A 68 3.57 -2.14 0.64
C LEU A 68 4.16 -0.84 0.13
N ALA A 69 5.30 -0.44 0.67
CA ALA A 69 6.03 0.74 0.24
C ALA A 69 7.47 0.37 -0.12
N GLY A 70 7.87 0.66 -1.36
CA GLY A 70 9.24 0.52 -1.84
C GLY A 70 9.89 1.88 -2.04
N ALA A 71 11.17 2.00 -1.67
CA ALA A 71 11.87 3.26 -1.71
C ALA A 71 13.20 3.21 -2.47
N ALA A 72 13.70 4.39 -2.83
CA ALA A 72 14.97 4.55 -3.54
C ALA A 72 16.20 4.18 -2.68
N ASP A 73 16.03 3.97 -1.37
CA ASP A 73 17.07 3.47 -0.48
C ASP A 73 17.24 1.94 -0.48
N ALA A 74 16.63 1.24 -1.45
CA ALA A 74 16.62 -0.22 -1.58
C ALA A 74 15.87 -0.96 -0.46
N THR A 75 15.04 -0.27 0.32
CA THR A 75 14.27 -0.88 1.40
C THR A 75 12.78 -0.98 1.07
N ILE A 76 12.12 -2.01 1.60
CA ILE A 76 10.70 -2.25 1.47
C ILE A 76 10.10 -2.23 2.87
N SER A 77 8.94 -1.61 3.02
CA SER A 77 8.20 -1.58 4.28
C SER A 77 6.77 -2.05 4.08
N ILE A 78 6.25 -2.82 5.02
CA ILE A 78 4.88 -3.33 5.03
C ILE A 78 4.14 -2.69 6.21
N PHE A 79 2.97 -2.12 5.94
CA PHE A 79 2.10 -1.51 6.93
C PHE A 79 0.77 -2.25 7.00
N ASP A 80 0.28 -2.53 8.23
CA ASP A 80 -1.03 -3.13 8.46
C ASP A 80 -2.07 -2.05 8.72
N LEU A 81 -2.84 -1.69 7.70
CA LEU A 81 -3.84 -0.63 7.77
C LEU A 81 -5.01 -0.94 8.73
N SER A 82 -5.25 -2.22 9.08
CA SER A 82 -6.27 -2.57 10.06
C SER A 82 -5.94 -2.09 11.48
N LYS A 83 -4.67 -1.80 11.73
CA LYS A 83 -4.15 -1.28 13.01
C LYS A 83 -4.06 0.23 13.03
N TRP A 84 -4.52 0.89 11.97
CA TRP A 84 -4.56 2.33 11.84
C TRP A 84 -5.36 2.96 12.98
N GLY A 85 -4.77 3.92 13.66
CA GLY A 85 -5.40 4.56 14.83
C GLY A 85 -5.29 3.78 16.14
N SER A 86 -4.65 2.60 16.17
CA SER A 86 -4.37 1.89 17.40
C SER A 86 -3.17 2.49 18.13
N GLU A 87 -3.32 2.87 19.40
CA GLU A 87 -2.27 3.47 20.23
C GLU A 87 -0.96 2.64 20.29
N LYS A 88 -1.07 1.33 20.12
CA LYS A 88 0.08 0.41 20.16
C LYS A 88 1.08 0.64 19.02
N TYR A 89 0.63 1.16 17.87
CA TYR A 89 1.45 1.36 16.66
C TYR A 89 1.72 2.85 16.40
N VAL A 90 1.16 3.71 17.22
CA VAL A 90 1.39 5.16 17.19
C VAL A 90 2.57 5.46 18.10
N ARG A 91 3.63 6.03 17.56
CA ARG A 91 4.76 6.55 18.34
C ARG A 91 4.65 8.07 18.39
N LYS A 92 4.99 8.64 19.54
CA LYS A 92 5.14 10.09 19.67
C LYS A 92 6.46 10.49 19.03
N ASP A 93 6.42 11.47 18.15
CA ASP A 93 7.62 12.12 17.65
C ASP A 93 8.34 12.87 18.79
N SER A 94 9.64 13.11 18.63
CA SER A 94 10.46 13.90 19.53
C SER A 94 9.88 15.28 19.90
N ASN A 95 8.95 15.80 19.07
CA ASN A 95 8.23 17.06 19.27
C ASN A 95 6.87 16.90 19.98
N GLY A 96 6.53 15.69 20.48
CA GLY A 96 5.26 15.43 21.16
C GLY A 96 4.05 15.37 20.23
N LYS A 97 4.26 15.40 18.90
CA LYS A 97 3.20 15.23 17.91
C LYS A 97 2.84 13.75 17.85
N ASP A 98 1.61 13.45 18.21
CA ASP A 98 1.06 12.10 18.09
C ASP A 98 0.98 11.72 16.60
N PHE A 99 1.20 10.40 16.32
CA PHE A 99 0.82 9.78 15.04
C PHE A 99 1.93 9.48 14.04
N VAL A 100 2.98 8.77 14.52
CA VAL A 100 3.89 8.06 13.62
C VAL A 100 3.44 6.61 13.53
N TYR A 101 2.88 6.21 12.40
CA TYR A 101 2.52 4.81 12.16
C TYR A 101 3.75 4.02 11.69
N SER A 102 4.14 3.00 12.47
CA SER A 102 5.32 2.18 12.18
C SER A 102 4.98 0.97 11.29
N PRO A 103 5.88 0.57 10.36
CA PRO A 103 5.68 -0.65 9.58
C PRO A 103 5.72 -1.89 10.49
N ILE A 104 4.99 -2.94 10.10
CA ILE A 104 5.02 -4.24 10.78
C ILE A 104 6.24 -5.07 10.38
N ALA A 105 6.74 -4.87 9.16
CA ALA A 105 7.94 -5.51 8.65
C ALA A 105 8.71 -4.56 7.74
N ARG A 106 10.02 -4.74 7.67
CA ARG A 106 10.92 -3.97 6.80
C ARG A 106 12.07 -4.83 6.31
N SER A 107 12.34 -4.81 4.99
CA SER A 107 13.58 -5.32 4.44
C SER A 107 14.72 -4.32 4.63
N LEU A 108 15.92 -4.81 4.80
CA LEU A 108 17.12 -3.97 4.86
C LEU A 108 17.83 -3.96 3.51
N LYS A 109 18.53 -2.86 3.22
CA LYS A 109 19.44 -2.81 2.10
C LYS A 109 20.59 -3.79 2.33
N VAL A 110 20.91 -4.61 1.32
CA VAL A 110 22.09 -5.49 1.35
C VAL A 110 23.18 -4.96 0.43
N PRO A 111 24.45 -5.23 0.72
CA PRO A 111 25.55 -4.93 -0.21
C PRO A 111 25.31 -5.66 -1.52
N ALA A 112 25.73 -5.06 -2.64
CA ALA A 112 25.77 -5.74 -3.91
C ALA A 112 26.63 -7.00 -3.78
N VAL A 113 26.07 -8.15 -4.17
CA VAL A 113 26.77 -9.43 -4.16
C VAL A 113 27.47 -9.58 -5.49
N ASP A 114 28.74 -9.97 -5.50
CA ASP A 114 29.47 -10.28 -6.73
C ASP A 114 28.74 -11.38 -7.50
N GLN A 115 28.64 -11.23 -8.81
CA GLN A 115 27.86 -12.09 -9.71
C GLN A 115 28.26 -13.59 -9.65
N ASP A 116 29.41 -13.91 -9.08
CA ASP A 116 29.90 -15.29 -8.92
C ASP A 116 29.40 -15.99 -7.65
N SER A 117 28.69 -15.30 -6.76
CA SER A 117 28.17 -15.90 -5.55
C SER A 117 26.76 -16.44 -5.75
N VAL A 118 26.58 -17.74 -5.54
CA VAL A 118 25.28 -18.48 -5.61
C VAL A 118 24.35 -18.15 -4.42
N GLN A 119 24.61 -17.09 -3.67
CA GLN A 119 23.76 -16.75 -2.52
C GLN A 119 22.55 -15.93 -2.99
N ILE A 120 21.36 -16.42 -2.62
CA ILE A 120 20.11 -15.65 -2.80
C ILE A 120 20.20 -14.42 -1.92
N PRO A 121 20.12 -13.21 -2.50
CA PRO A 121 20.22 -11.98 -1.71
C PRO A 121 19.04 -11.88 -0.75
N ALA A 122 19.29 -11.60 0.51
CA ALA A 122 18.26 -11.36 1.54
C ALA A 122 17.57 -9.99 1.38
N GLY A 123 17.84 -9.27 0.30
CA GLY A 123 17.30 -7.95 0.02
C GLY A 123 17.89 -7.34 -1.24
N HIS A 124 17.51 -6.12 -1.53
CA HIS A 124 18.02 -5.36 -2.66
C HIS A 124 19.25 -4.51 -2.30
N SER A 125 20.14 -4.34 -3.28
CA SER A 125 21.33 -3.48 -3.18
C SER A 125 21.13 -2.11 -3.83
N SER A 126 20.20 -2.01 -4.78
CA SER A 126 19.93 -0.83 -5.58
C SER A 126 18.53 -0.25 -5.35
N SER A 127 18.29 0.95 -5.85
CA SER A 127 17.02 1.67 -5.73
C SER A 127 15.84 0.86 -6.28
N LEU A 128 14.78 0.76 -5.51
CA LEU A 128 13.53 0.14 -5.94
C LEU A 128 12.85 1.01 -6.99
N THR A 129 12.39 0.37 -8.05
CA THR A 129 11.57 0.99 -9.10
C THR A 129 10.10 0.66 -8.91
N HIS A 130 9.80 -0.58 -8.51
CA HIS A 130 8.42 -1.05 -8.37
C HIS A 130 8.27 -2.11 -7.28
N VAL A 131 7.12 -2.09 -6.61
CA VAL A 131 6.68 -3.15 -5.70
C VAL A 131 5.21 -3.45 -5.96
N GLN A 132 4.82 -4.73 -5.89
CA GLN A 132 3.45 -5.14 -6.15
C GLN A 132 3.09 -6.40 -5.37
N TRP A 133 1.95 -6.36 -4.68
CA TRP A 133 1.35 -7.56 -4.11
C TRP A 133 0.97 -8.56 -5.20
N TYR A 134 1.14 -9.84 -4.90
CA TYR A 134 0.64 -10.89 -5.78
C TYR A 134 -0.89 -10.90 -5.74
N PRO A 135 -1.58 -10.83 -6.91
CA PRO A 135 -3.01 -10.53 -6.95
C PRO A 135 -3.92 -11.64 -6.40
N VAL A 136 -3.39 -12.84 -6.25
CA VAL A 136 -4.16 -14.03 -5.81
C VAL A 136 -3.89 -14.41 -4.37
N ASP A 137 -2.72 -13.99 -3.84
CA ASP A 137 -2.27 -14.37 -2.50
C ASP A 137 -1.66 -13.17 -1.78
N SER A 138 -2.27 -12.74 -0.68
CA SER A 138 -1.80 -11.63 0.16
C SER A 138 -0.52 -11.98 0.95
N GLY A 139 -0.06 -13.23 0.92
CA GLY A 139 1.18 -13.69 1.54
C GLY A 139 2.42 -13.47 0.70
N ALA A 140 2.30 -13.04 -0.57
CA ALA A 140 3.43 -12.90 -1.47
C ALA A 140 3.45 -11.55 -2.20
N PHE A 141 4.65 -11.06 -2.54
CA PHE A 141 4.82 -9.86 -3.34
C PHE A 141 6.10 -9.89 -4.19
N LEU A 142 6.15 -9.04 -5.19
CA LEU A 142 7.27 -8.85 -6.10
C LEU A 142 7.88 -7.46 -5.89
N SER A 143 9.19 -7.37 -6.06
CA SER A 143 9.91 -6.10 -6.11
C SER A 143 10.91 -6.09 -7.24
N ALA A 144 11.07 -4.93 -7.88
CA ALA A 144 12.02 -4.69 -8.96
C ALA A 144 12.93 -3.51 -8.62
N THR A 145 14.17 -3.57 -9.06
CA THR A 145 15.18 -2.53 -8.83
C THR A 145 15.84 -2.06 -10.10
N MET A 146 16.66 -1.00 -9.99
CA MET A 146 17.41 -0.42 -11.11
C MET A 146 18.62 -1.26 -11.56
N ASP A 147 18.99 -2.31 -10.82
CA ASP A 147 20.06 -3.25 -11.14
C ASP A 147 19.56 -4.49 -11.90
N ASP A 148 18.41 -4.37 -12.56
CA ASP A 148 17.75 -5.42 -13.35
C ASP A 148 17.35 -6.67 -12.53
N THR A 149 17.31 -6.57 -11.18
CA THR A 149 16.90 -7.67 -10.32
C THR A 149 15.41 -7.59 -9.97
N ILE A 150 14.75 -8.76 -9.97
CA ILE A 150 13.39 -8.93 -9.46
C ILE A 150 13.43 -10.00 -8.38
N LEU A 151 12.91 -9.67 -7.21
CA LEU A 151 12.78 -10.62 -6.11
C LEU A 151 11.31 -10.93 -5.84
N PHE A 152 11.06 -12.21 -5.56
CA PHE A 152 9.78 -12.70 -5.06
C PHE A 152 9.91 -12.91 -3.55
N TRP A 153 8.97 -12.37 -2.79
CA TRP A 153 8.98 -12.39 -1.34
C TRP A 153 7.81 -13.19 -0.81
N ASP A 154 8.11 -14.05 0.15
CA ASP A 154 7.12 -14.71 0.99
C ASP A 154 7.37 -14.29 2.44
N PRO A 155 6.66 -13.27 2.95
CA PRO A 155 6.88 -12.76 4.30
C PRO A 155 6.34 -13.67 5.41
N ILE A 156 5.69 -14.80 5.06
CA ILE A 156 5.05 -15.73 6.01
C ILE A 156 5.82 -17.05 6.10
N GLY A 157 6.76 -17.31 5.17
CA GLY A 157 7.60 -18.51 5.07
C GLY A 157 8.64 -18.65 6.17
#